data_c57629c8f94c86edb6be48caee630968
#
_entry.id   c57629c8f94c86edb6be48caee630968
#
_cell.length_a   1.000
_cell.length_b   1.000
_cell.length_c   1.000
_cell.angle_alpha   90.00
_cell.angle_beta   90.00
_cell.angle_gamma   90.00
#
_symmetry.space_group_name_H-M   'P 1'
#
loop_
_entity.id
_entity.type
_entity.pdbx_description
1 polymer ?
#
loop_
_entity_poly.entity_id
_entity_poly.type
_entity_poly.pdbx_seq_one_letter_code
_entity_poly.pdbx_strand_id
1 'polypeptide(L)'
;TSHVTYSFVRSYFTITDIPEYAAAGQKGDCGIQALLFITMCRIAGVPARWQAGLYANPRDIGCHDWAQFYIEPYGWLYADCSFGGGAYRDGVKERREFYFGNLDPFRIPMNSEFGWEFTPPMKRPGSDPYDNQTGEAEYADRALIRDELDTAHEIIEIREID
;
A
#
# COMPACT_ATOMS: atom_id res chain seq x y z
N THR A 1 10.92 9.19 4.56
CA THR A 1 10.01 8.94 3.39
C THR A 1 9.52 10.23 2.72
N SER A 2 9.38 11.36 3.43
CA SER A 2 8.88 12.64 2.85
C SER A 2 9.68 13.18 1.66
N HIS A 3 10.91 12.71 1.45
CA HIS A 3 11.74 13.06 0.31
C HIS A 3 11.59 12.11 -0.90
N VAL A 4 10.83 11.03 -0.75
CA VAL A 4 10.58 10.09 -1.84
C VAL A 4 9.46 10.64 -2.72
N THR A 5 9.76 10.85 -4.00
CA THR A 5 8.80 11.32 -4.99
C THR A 5 7.91 10.16 -5.45
N TYR A 6 6.61 10.41 -5.59
CA TYR A 6 5.70 9.39 -6.13
C TYR A 6 6.07 9.04 -7.58
N SER A 7 6.23 7.76 -7.85
CA SER A 7 6.48 7.21 -9.16
C SER A 7 5.91 5.80 -9.22
N PHE A 8 4.91 5.58 -10.06
CA PHE A 8 4.28 4.27 -10.22
C PHE A 8 5.30 3.20 -10.64
N VAL A 9 5.21 2.05 -10.00
CA VAL A 9 6.01 0.86 -10.31
C VAL A 9 5.08 -0.24 -10.79
N ARG A 10 5.26 -0.67 -12.04
CA ARG A 10 4.37 -1.66 -12.68
C ARG A 10 4.41 -3.03 -12.00
N SER A 11 5.58 -3.44 -11.52
CA SER A 11 5.76 -4.72 -10.84
C SER A 11 6.97 -4.69 -9.92
N TYR A 12 6.78 -5.16 -8.70
CA TYR A 12 7.84 -5.24 -7.69
C TYR A 12 8.82 -6.39 -7.94
N PHE A 13 8.48 -7.36 -8.79
CA PHE A 13 9.38 -8.45 -9.19
C PHE A 13 10.69 -7.98 -9.82
N THR A 14 10.71 -6.79 -10.39
CA THR A 14 11.89 -6.22 -11.05
C THR A 14 12.86 -5.56 -10.09
N ILE A 15 12.51 -5.48 -8.81
CA ILE A 15 13.29 -4.78 -7.79
C ILE A 15 13.82 -5.80 -6.78
N THR A 16 15.14 -5.95 -6.72
CA THR A 16 15.79 -6.92 -5.84
C THR A 16 15.73 -6.52 -4.36
N ASP A 17 15.90 -5.23 -4.07
CA ASP A 17 15.83 -4.65 -2.72
C ASP A 17 14.99 -3.38 -2.76
N ILE A 18 13.73 -3.50 -2.37
CA ILE A 18 12.77 -2.40 -2.45
C ILE A 18 13.13 -1.23 -1.54
N PRO A 19 13.48 -1.44 -0.26
CA PRO A 19 13.91 -0.35 0.61
C PRO A 19 15.14 0.40 0.11
N GLU A 20 16.14 -0.31 -0.39
CA GLU A 20 17.35 0.30 -0.96
C GLU A 20 17.04 1.06 -2.24
N TYR A 21 16.22 0.48 -3.13
CA TYR A 21 15.75 1.16 -4.34
C TYR A 21 15.07 2.50 -4.01
N ALA A 22 14.17 2.52 -3.04
CA ALA A 22 13.47 3.73 -2.63
C ALA A 22 14.41 4.74 -1.96
N ALA A 23 15.34 4.28 -1.13
CA ALA A 23 16.28 5.14 -0.43
C ALA A 23 17.30 5.78 -1.38
N ALA A 24 17.86 5.01 -2.29
CA ALA A 24 18.86 5.48 -3.26
C ALA A 24 18.23 6.32 -4.39
N GLY A 25 17.11 5.86 -4.95
CA GLY A 25 16.42 6.51 -6.06
C GLY A 25 15.52 7.68 -5.65
N GLN A 26 15.12 7.75 -4.39
CA GLN A 26 14.13 8.70 -3.85
C GLN A 26 12.84 8.73 -4.68
N LYS A 27 12.44 7.57 -5.20
CA LYS A 27 11.25 7.36 -6.01
C LYS A 27 10.52 6.10 -5.58
N GLY A 28 9.21 6.10 -5.71
CA GLY A 28 8.38 4.93 -5.46
C GLY A 28 6.91 5.27 -5.38
N ASP A 29 6.06 4.30 -5.65
CA ASP A 29 4.61 4.39 -5.42
C ASP A 29 4.26 4.24 -3.93
N CYS A 30 2.98 4.06 -3.63
CA CYS A 30 2.51 3.93 -2.25
C CYS A 30 3.15 2.75 -1.54
N GLY A 31 3.23 1.59 -2.18
CA GLY A 31 3.80 0.39 -1.60
C GLY A 31 5.30 0.48 -1.36
N ILE A 32 6.05 0.96 -2.34
CA ILE A 32 7.49 1.21 -2.19
C ILE A 32 7.78 2.17 -1.02
N GLN A 33 7.00 3.24 -0.89
CA GLN A 33 7.14 4.19 0.20
C GLN A 33 6.76 3.58 1.57
N ALA A 34 5.70 2.75 1.61
CA ALA A 34 5.30 2.03 2.81
C ALA A 34 6.38 1.04 3.26
N LEU A 35 6.94 0.25 2.35
CA LEU A 35 8.02 -0.71 2.65
C LEU A 35 9.30 -0.03 3.14
N LEU A 36 9.68 1.10 2.55
CA LEU A 36 10.79 1.90 3.08
C LEU A 36 10.52 2.37 4.52
N PHE A 37 9.32 2.88 4.79
CA PHE A 37 8.94 3.31 6.14
C PHE A 37 8.98 2.16 7.14
N ILE A 38 8.41 1.00 6.79
CA ILE A 38 8.42 -0.20 7.61
C ILE A 38 9.85 -0.64 7.94
N THR A 39 10.72 -0.63 6.94
CA THR A 39 12.14 -0.98 7.11
C THR A 39 12.83 -0.01 8.07
N MET A 40 12.63 1.28 7.91
CA MET A 40 13.19 2.30 8.81
C MET A 40 12.68 2.16 10.25
N CYS A 41 11.38 1.87 10.44
CA CYS A 41 10.80 1.60 11.75
C CYS A 41 11.47 0.38 12.41
N ARG A 42 11.60 -0.71 11.66
CA ARG A 42 12.22 -1.96 12.17
C ARG A 42 13.69 -1.78 12.53
N ILE A 43 14.45 -1.03 11.73
CA ILE A 43 15.84 -0.66 12.07
C ILE A 43 15.91 0.17 13.36
N ALA A 44 14.93 1.05 13.59
CA ALA A 44 14.82 1.85 14.80
C ALA A 44 14.22 1.07 16.01
N GLY A 45 13.93 -0.22 15.88
CA GLY A 45 13.34 -1.04 16.94
C GLY A 45 11.84 -0.85 17.11
N VAL A 46 11.16 -0.18 16.20
CA VAL A 46 9.71 0.04 16.21
C VAL A 46 9.03 -1.05 15.39
N PRO A 47 8.14 -1.88 15.98
CA PRO A 47 7.37 -2.85 15.23
C PRO A 47 6.54 -2.16 14.15
N ALA A 48 6.63 -2.65 12.92
CA ALA A 48 5.88 -2.10 11.80
C ALA A 48 5.51 -3.21 10.82
N ARG A 49 4.36 -3.04 10.14
CA ARG A 49 3.81 -4.01 9.22
C ARG A 49 3.11 -3.36 8.04
N TRP A 50 2.91 -4.15 7.00
CA TRP A 50 2.22 -3.80 5.78
C TRP A 50 0.71 -3.85 5.95
N GLN A 51 0.01 -3.00 5.19
CA GLN A 51 -1.39 -3.16 4.89
C GLN A 51 -1.68 -2.59 3.51
N ALA A 52 -2.45 -3.33 2.71
CA ALA A 52 -2.86 -2.97 1.37
C ALA A 52 -4.37 -3.12 1.20
N GLY A 53 -4.95 -2.43 0.24
CA GLY A 53 -6.35 -2.53 -0.06
C GLY A 53 -6.87 -1.46 -1.00
N LEU A 54 -8.11 -1.04 -0.82
CA LEU A 54 -8.75 -0.04 -1.65
C LEU A 54 -8.80 1.31 -0.94
N TYR A 55 -8.51 2.34 -1.71
CA TYR A 55 -8.91 3.71 -1.42
C TYR A 55 -10.27 3.95 -2.08
N ALA A 56 -11.33 3.87 -1.27
CA ALA A 56 -12.72 3.89 -1.73
C ALA A 56 -13.32 5.31 -1.69
N ASN A 57 -12.54 6.32 -2.08
CA ASN A 57 -13.06 7.68 -2.22
C ASN A 57 -13.97 7.76 -3.45
N PRO A 58 -15.20 8.29 -3.35
CA PRO A 58 -16.14 8.36 -4.47
C PRO A 58 -15.64 9.12 -5.70
N ARG A 59 -14.64 9.98 -5.52
CA ARG A 59 -14.07 10.78 -6.61
C ARG A 59 -12.87 10.12 -7.27
N ASP A 60 -12.26 9.15 -6.59
CA ASP A 60 -11.01 8.53 -7.04
C ASP A 60 -10.83 7.18 -6.34
N ILE A 61 -11.43 6.15 -6.92
CA ILE A 61 -11.34 4.78 -6.38
C ILE A 61 -10.09 4.12 -6.95
N GLY A 62 -9.28 3.51 -6.09
CA GLY A 62 -8.10 2.80 -6.56
C GLY A 62 -7.49 1.90 -5.49
N CYS A 63 -6.49 1.16 -5.91
CA CYS A 63 -5.66 0.37 -5.02
C CYS A 63 -4.69 1.27 -4.27
N HIS A 64 -4.42 0.95 -3.02
CA HIS A 64 -3.52 1.76 -2.19
C HIS A 64 -2.86 0.96 -1.08
N ASP A 65 -1.66 1.38 -0.71
CA ASP A 65 -0.83 0.77 0.30
C ASP A 65 -0.47 1.76 1.39
N TRP A 66 -0.42 1.26 2.61
CA TRP A 66 0.01 2.02 3.79
C TRP A 66 0.70 1.12 4.79
N ALA A 67 1.28 1.71 5.81
CA ALA A 67 1.93 1.00 6.90
C ALA A 67 1.15 1.12 8.21
N GLN A 68 1.41 0.17 9.10
CA GLN A 68 1.10 0.28 10.51
C GLN A 68 2.39 0.21 11.32
N PHE A 69 2.46 0.95 12.44
CA PHE A 69 3.57 0.91 13.38
C PHE A 69 3.05 0.93 14.82
N TYR A 70 3.80 0.32 15.74
CA TYR A 70 3.35 0.16 17.13
C TYR A 70 4.10 1.09 18.06
N ILE A 71 3.34 1.85 18.87
CA ILE A 71 3.89 2.75 19.88
C ILE A 71 3.14 2.57 21.20
N GLU A 72 3.85 2.23 22.27
CA GLU A 72 3.29 2.23 23.63
C GLU A 72 2.94 3.66 24.10
N PRO A 73 1.83 3.88 24.79
CA PRO A 73 0.74 2.95 25.12
C PRO A 73 -0.39 2.92 24.06
N TYR A 74 -0.19 3.52 22.90
CA TYR A 74 -1.23 3.79 21.90
C TYR A 74 -1.57 2.57 21.04
N GLY A 75 -0.69 1.58 20.97
CA GLY A 75 -0.87 0.40 20.15
C GLY A 75 -0.49 0.62 18.68
N TRP A 76 -1.21 -0.03 17.76
CA TRP A 76 -0.98 0.09 16.32
C TRP A 76 -1.57 1.37 15.77
N LEU A 77 -0.73 2.20 15.21
CA LEU A 77 -1.06 3.44 14.49
C LEU A 77 -0.82 3.26 13.00
N TYR A 78 -1.35 4.16 12.20
CA TYR A 78 -1.23 4.12 10.74
C TYR A 78 -0.23 5.14 10.22
N ALA A 79 0.38 4.82 9.07
CA ALA A 79 1.19 5.77 8.32
C ALA A 79 0.96 5.60 6.82
N ASP A 80 0.37 6.62 6.20
CA ASP A 80 0.29 6.72 4.75
C ASP A 80 1.40 7.61 4.24
N CYS A 81 2.49 6.98 3.81
CA CYS A 81 3.70 7.68 3.42
C CYS A 81 3.53 8.48 2.13
N SER A 82 2.68 8.02 1.21
CA SER A 82 2.47 8.69 -0.06
C SER A 82 1.57 9.91 0.07
N PHE A 83 0.45 9.80 0.79
CA PHE A 83 -0.45 10.93 1.05
C PHE A 83 0.18 11.96 1.99
N GLY A 84 0.85 11.50 3.04
CA GLY A 84 1.62 12.37 3.93
C GLY A 84 2.80 13.04 3.24
N GLY A 85 3.50 12.32 2.34
CA GLY A 85 4.58 12.86 1.51
C GLY A 85 4.08 13.86 0.48
N GLY A 86 2.92 13.60 -0.15
CA GLY A 86 2.23 14.57 -1.01
C GLY A 86 1.90 15.85 -0.24
N ALA A 87 1.27 15.72 0.92
CA ALA A 87 0.94 16.85 1.79
C ALA A 87 2.18 17.67 2.21
N TYR A 88 3.31 17.00 2.46
CA TYR A 88 4.58 17.68 2.74
C TYR A 88 5.05 18.55 1.58
N ARG A 89 5.01 18.03 0.36
CA ARG A 89 5.40 18.77 -0.86
C ARG A 89 4.46 19.94 -1.16
N ASP A 90 3.17 19.77 -0.86
CA ASP A 90 2.15 20.81 -1.02
C ASP A 90 2.17 21.87 0.10
N GLY A 91 2.99 21.68 1.14
CA GLY A 91 3.07 22.57 2.29
C GLY A 91 1.87 22.52 3.25
N VAL A 92 1.04 21.46 3.18
CA VAL A 92 -0.14 21.27 4.03
C VAL A 92 0.23 20.46 5.27
N LYS A 93 0.65 21.16 6.31
CA LYS A 93 1.19 20.54 7.52
C LYS A 93 0.16 19.64 8.24
N GLU A 94 -1.07 20.09 8.41
CA GLU A 94 -2.13 19.36 9.12
C GLU A 94 -2.44 18.04 8.43
N ARG A 95 -2.52 18.02 7.11
CA ARG A 95 -2.74 16.79 6.33
C ARG A 95 -1.57 15.83 6.45
N ARG A 96 -0.33 16.34 6.45
CA ARG A 96 0.87 15.54 6.67
C ARG A 96 0.85 14.87 8.05
N GLU A 97 0.56 15.65 9.11
CA GLU A 97 0.51 15.16 10.48
C GLU A 97 -0.63 14.15 10.68
N PHE A 98 -1.76 14.35 10.03
CA PHE A 98 -2.88 13.42 10.04
C PHE A 98 -2.47 12.02 9.54
N TYR A 99 -1.84 11.93 8.37
CA TYR A 99 -1.42 10.65 7.79
C TYR A 99 -0.20 9.99 8.46
N PHE A 100 0.28 10.59 9.54
CA PHE A 100 1.27 10.00 10.43
C PHE A 100 0.65 9.75 11.81
N GLY A 101 -0.12 8.70 11.89
CA GLY A 101 -0.89 8.26 13.06
C GLY A 101 -2.31 7.83 12.71
N ASN A 102 -2.88 8.34 11.62
CA ASN A 102 -4.27 8.11 11.23
C ASN A 102 -4.41 7.78 9.73
N LEU A 103 -5.59 7.23 9.39
CA LEU A 103 -6.09 7.12 8.02
C LEU A 103 -7.46 7.81 7.91
N ASP A 104 -7.78 8.26 6.70
CA ASP A 104 -9.12 8.71 6.36
C ASP A 104 -10.11 7.52 6.29
N PRO A 105 -11.43 7.76 6.34
CA PRO A 105 -12.43 6.68 6.40
C PRO A 105 -12.62 5.90 5.08
N PHE A 106 -11.95 6.28 4.01
CA PHE A 106 -12.08 5.64 2.71
C PHE A 106 -11.11 4.47 2.50
N ARG A 107 -10.64 3.84 3.58
CA ARG A 107 -9.68 2.74 3.51
C ARG A 107 -10.36 1.42 3.78
N ILE A 108 -10.32 0.52 2.79
CA ILE A 108 -10.80 -0.85 2.91
C ILE A 108 -9.59 -1.78 2.87
N PRO A 109 -9.11 -2.28 4.03
CA PRO A 109 -7.98 -3.20 4.04
C PRO A 109 -8.40 -4.55 3.46
N MET A 110 -7.62 -5.02 2.50
CA MET A 110 -7.80 -6.31 1.84
C MET A 110 -6.73 -7.31 2.28
N ASN A 111 -5.52 -6.83 2.58
CA ASN A 111 -4.38 -7.63 2.92
C ASN A 111 -3.52 -6.92 3.99
N SER A 112 -3.02 -7.68 4.97
CA SER A 112 -2.13 -7.15 6.02
C SER A 112 -0.74 -7.78 6.02
N GLU A 113 -0.42 -8.56 4.97
CA GLU A 113 0.86 -9.22 4.79
C GLU A 113 1.40 -8.96 3.38
N PHE A 114 2.66 -8.57 3.31
CA PHE A 114 3.34 -8.40 2.03
C PHE A 114 3.85 -9.75 1.52
N GLY A 115 3.48 -10.11 0.27
CA GLY A 115 3.92 -11.35 -0.34
C GLY A 115 3.24 -12.61 0.22
N TRP A 116 2.05 -12.49 0.80
CA TRP A 116 1.30 -13.62 1.36
C TRP A 116 0.56 -14.41 0.28
N GLU A 117 0.37 -15.71 0.52
CA GLU A 117 -0.37 -16.57 -0.39
C GLU A 117 -1.87 -16.32 -0.31
N PHE A 118 -2.55 -16.43 -1.43
CA PHE A 118 -4.02 -16.39 -1.50
C PHE A 118 -4.67 -17.61 -0.84
N THR A 119 -5.93 -17.46 -0.46
CA THR A 119 -6.78 -18.56 0.00
C THR A 119 -8.04 -18.63 -0.87
N PRO A 120 -8.17 -19.64 -1.75
CA PRO A 120 -7.23 -20.75 -2.01
C PRO A 120 -5.92 -20.28 -2.68
N PRO A 121 -4.82 -21.05 -2.50
CA PRO A 121 -3.53 -20.69 -3.08
C PRO A 121 -3.57 -20.80 -4.61
N MET A 122 -2.87 -19.88 -5.27
CA MET A 122 -2.64 -19.98 -6.71
C MET A 122 -1.71 -21.15 -7.03
N LYS A 123 -1.95 -21.79 -8.18
CA LYS A 123 -1.07 -22.85 -8.69
C LYS A 123 0.10 -22.31 -9.47
N ARG A 124 0.00 -21.07 -9.94
CA ARG A 124 1.01 -20.39 -10.75
C ARG A 124 1.21 -18.96 -10.25
N PRO A 125 2.44 -18.44 -10.35
CA PRO A 125 2.70 -17.04 -10.00
C PRO A 125 1.81 -16.10 -10.83
N GLY A 126 1.11 -15.18 -10.16
CA GLY A 126 0.38 -14.10 -10.80
C GLY A 126 1.27 -12.98 -11.30
N SER A 127 0.66 -11.90 -11.75
CA SER A 127 1.38 -10.73 -12.27
C SER A 127 2.00 -9.86 -11.17
N ASP A 128 1.38 -9.83 -10.02
CA ASP A 128 1.91 -9.14 -8.83
C ASP A 128 1.37 -9.73 -7.53
N PRO A 129 1.94 -10.84 -7.04
CA PRO A 129 1.48 -11.52 -5.84
C PRO A 129 1.86 -10.81 -4.53
N TYR A 130 2.68 -9.77 -4.57
CA TYR A 130 3.14 -9.10 -3.35
C TYR A 130 2.11 -8.17 -2.75
N ASP A 131 1.32 -7.56 -3.60
CA ASP A 131 0.42 -6.46 -3.30
C ASP A 131 -1.00 -6.95 -2.94
N ASN A 132 -1.52 -7.88 -3.75
CA ASN A 132 -2.77 -8.60 -3.50
C ASN A 132 -4.01 -7.71 -3.25
N GLN A 133 -4.06 -6.54 -3.88
CA GLN A 133 -5.13 -5.57 -3.68
C GLN A 133 -6.39 -5.90 -4.46
N THR A 134 -6.23 -6.45 -5.67
CA THR A 134 -7.36 -6.74 -6.59
C THR A 134 -7.59 -8.23 -6.79
N GLY A 135 -6.75 -9.07 -6.20
CA GLY A 135 -6.73 -10.49 -6.46
C GLY A 135 -6.01 -10.84 -7.76
N GLU A 136 -5.90 -12.14 -8.00
CA GLU A 136 -5.23 -12.72 -9.16
C GLU A 136 -6.15 -13.76 -9.80
N ALA A 137 -5.95 -14.03 -11.08
CA ALA A 137 -6.71 -15.04 -11.81
C ALA A 137 -5.79 -15.96 -12.60
N GLU A 138 -6.20 -17.21 -12.76
CA GLU A 138 -5.46 -18.19 -13.51
C GLU A 138 -6.38 -19.12 -14.34
N TYR A 139 -5.88 -19.53 -15.51
CA TYR A 139 -6.45 -20.66 -16.25
C TYR A 139 -5.88 -21.99 -15.74
N ALA A 140 -6.44 -23.08 -16.23
CA ALA A 140 -5.94 -24.42 -15.86
C ALA A 140 -4.47 -24.64 -16.25
N ASP A 141 -3.97 -23.95 -17.25
CA ASP A 141 -2.64 -24.10 -17.87
C ASP A 141 -1.69 -22.92 -17.61
N ARG A 142 -2.20 -21.72 -17.30
CA ARG A 142 -1.38 -20.53 -17.05
C ARG A 142 -2.06 -19.51 -16.11
N ALA A 143 -1.27 -18.63 -15.49
CA ALA A 143 -1.79 -17.43 -14.84
C ALA A 143 -2.18 -16.38 -15.89
N LEU A 144 -3.13 -15.50 -15.54
CA LEU A 144 -3.35 -14.28 -16.30
C LEU A 144 -2.33 -13.23 -15.90
N ILE A 145 -1.82 -12.50 -16.88
CA ILE A 145 -1.00 -11.32 -16.62
C ILE A 145 -1.88 -10.07 -16.52
N ARG A 146 -1.37 -9.02 -15.87
CA ARG A 146 -2.13 -7.81 -15.56
C ARG A 146 -2.89 -7.23 -16.76
N ASP A 147 -2.29 -7.25 -17.94
CA ASP A 147 -2.90 -6.70 -19.17
C ASP A 147 -4.05 -7.58 -19.73
N GLU A 148 -4.23 -8.78 -19.20
CA GLU A 148 -5.32 -9.70 -19.53
C GLU A 148 -6.46 -9.68 -18.51
N LEU A 149 -6.26 -8.96 -17.40
CA LEU A 149 -7.23 -8.85 -16.30
C LEU A 149 -7.78 -7.42 -16.25
N ASP A 150 -9.05 -7.27 -16.55
CA ASP A 150 -9.77 -6.01 -16.39
C ASP A 150 -10.55 -6.03 -15.08
N THR A 151 -10.26 -5.08 -14.19
CA THR A 151 -10.89 -4.96 -12.89
C THR A 151 -11.53 -3.58 -12.76
N ALA A 152 -12.75 -3.54 -12.24
CA ALA A 152 -13.47 -2.30 -11.97
C ALA A 152 -14.02 -2.30 -10.54
N HIS A 153 -14.05 -1.12 -9.93
CA HIS A 153 -14.61 -0.92 -8.61
C HIS A 153 -15.69 0.16 -8.68
N GLU A 154 -16.81 -0.08 -8.01
CA GLU A 154 -17.91 0.85 -7.90
C GLU A 154 -18.32 1.00 -6.44
N ILE A 155 -18.53 2.24 -5.98
CA ILE A 155 -19.12 2.51 -4.68
C ILE A 155 -20.63 2.57 -4.85
N ILE A 156 -21.32 1.57 -4.34
CA ILE A 156 -22.78 1.45 -4.43
C ILE A 156 -23.46 2.38 -3.42
N GLU A 157 -22.88 2.49 -2.22
CA GLU A 157 -23.48 3.30 -1.14
C GLU A 157 -22.42 3.71 -0.11
N ILE A 158 -22.59 4.91 0.44
CA ILE A 158 -21.85 5.39 1.62
C ILE A 158 -22.89 5.78 2.67
N ARG A 159 -22.76 5.24 3.87
CA ARG A 159 -23.58 5.60 5.03
C ARG A 159 -22.69 6.12 6.14
N GLU A 160 -23.07 7.25 6.72
CA GLU A 160 -22.54 7.65 8.03
C GLU A 160 -23.19 6.76 9.10
N ILE A 161 -22.39 6.29 10.02
CA ILE A 161 -22.83 5.50 11.15
C ILE A 161 -22.67 6.40 12.39
N ASP A 162 -23.78 6.74 13.05
CA ASP A 162 -23.81 7.51 14.28
C ASP A 162 -23.19 6.75 15.48
#